data_6375892859ab2d910a247af7ab9d8ce6
#
_entry.id   6375892859ab2d910a247af7ab9d8ce6
#
_cell.length_a   1.000
_cell.length_b   1.000
_cell.length_c   1.000
_cell.angle_alpha   90.00
_cell.angle_beta   90.00
_cell.angle_gamma   90.00
#
_symmetry.space_group_name_H-M   'P 1'
#
loop_
_entity.id
_entity.type
_entity.pdbx_description
1 polymer ?
#
loop_
_entity_poly.entity_id
_entity_poly.type
_entity_poly.pdbx_seq_one_letter_code
_entity_poly.pdbx_strand_id
1 'polypeptide(L)'
;MAVIIAGTTSCFVPAFTVDNTTLNTFYTVAGIMFSIGMSLSVTSNTSGVRNKVIRSRIRRNMKQVRNFFIYHFLLTSLFYIINLYKHTIDIRTFKYRIDVLTLVLIIVSIIYYIVNFIAIQKLNEQIEEAVNEQ
;
A
#
# COMPACT_ATOMS: atom_id res chain seq x y z
N MET A 1 -12.64 5.37 4.34
CA MET A 1 -11.87 6.21 5.26
C MET A 1 -11.05 7.29 4.53
N ALA A 2 -10.18 6.95 3.57
CA ALA A 2 -9.40 7.92 2.78
C ALA A 2 -10.25 8.99 2.07
N VAL A 3 -11.42 8.62 1.53
CA VAL A 3 -12.35 9.54 0.85
C VAL A 3 -12.94 10.58 1.81
N ILE A 4 -13.25 10.17 3.04
CA ILE A 4 -13.81 11.07 4.08
C ILE A 4 -12.74 12.08 4.50
N ILE A 5 -11.51 11.63 4.71
CA ILE A 5 -10.38 12.48 5.10
C ILE A 5 -10.07 13.51 4.01
N ALA A 6 -10.06 13.07 2.73
CA ALA A 6 -9.84 13.96 1.60
C ALA A 6 -10.96 15.02 1.45
N GLY A 7 -12.21 14.63 1.70
CA GLY A 7 -13.34 15.54 1.68
C GLY A 7 -13.24 16.63 2.75
N THR A 8 -12.86 16.29 3.96
CA THR A 8 -12.73 17.25 5.07
C THR A 8 -11.52 18.18 4.90
N THR A 9 -10.38 17.66 4.45
CA THR A 9 -9.19 18.49 4.21
C THR A 9 -9.38 19.49 3.08
N SER A 10 -10.11 19.13 2.01
CA SER A 10 -10.38 20.05 0.90
C SER A 10 -11.31 21.21 1.26
N CYS A 11 -12.15 21.05 2.29
CA CYS A 11 -12.99 22.13 2.83
C CYS A 11 -12.24 23.10 3.75
N PHE A 12 -11.21 22.59 4.48
CA PHE A 12 -10.50 23.38 5.50
C PHE A 12 -9.29 24.16 4.94
N VAL A 13 -8.70 23.74 3.82
CA VAL A 13 -7.48 24.36 3.27
C VAL A 13 -7.67 24.65 1.78
N PRO A 14 -8.39 25.74 1.42
CA PRO A 14 -8.64 26.09 0.02
C PRO A 14 -7.40 26.46 -0.78
N ALA A 15 -6.24 26.67 -0.12
CA ALA A 15 -4.97 27.02 -0.75
C ALA A 15 -3.97 25.86 -0.86
N PHE A 16 -4.32 24.64 -0.45
CA PHE A 16 -3.44 23.49 -0.54
C PHE A 16 -3.43 22.92 -1.96
N THR A 17 -2.46 23.38 -2.75
CA THR A 17 -2.19 22.83 -4.10
C THR A 17 -1.13 21.75 -3.99
N VAL A 18 -1.48 20.52 -4.39
CA VAL A 18 -0.52 19.42 -4.46
C VAL A 18 0.22 19.52 -5.80
N ASP A 19 1.54 19.71 -5.74
CA ASP A 19 2.38 19.75 -6.93
C ASP A 19 2.52 18.35 -7.55
N ASN A 20 2.56 18.27 -8.88
CA ASN A 20 2.73 17.02 -9.62
C ASN A 20 4.05 16.32 -9.26
N THR A 21 5.11 17.09 -8.98
CA THR A 21 6.40 16.53 -8.55
C THR A 21 6.26 15.80 -7.21
N THR A 22 5.52 16.36 -6.28
CA THR A 22 5.22 15.74 -4.99
C THR A 22 4.44 14.43 -5.17
N LEU A 23 3.40 14.43 -6.00
CA LEU A 23 2.63 13.22 -6.29
C LEU A 23 3.48 12.12 -6.94
N ASN A 24 4.33 12.48 -7.90
CA ASN A 24 5.24 11.55 -8.55
C ASN A 24 6.22 10.92 -7.55
N THR A 25 6.77 11.73 -6.65
CA THR A 25 7.71 11.27 -5.63
C THR A 25 7.03 10.27 -4.69
N PHE A 26 5.87 10.62 -4.15
CA PHE A 26 5.13 9.71 -3.26
C PHE A 26 4.67 8.44 -3.98
N TYR A 27 4.23 8.54 -5.23
CA TYR A 27 3.86 7.36 -6.02
C TYR A 27 5.06 6.43 -6.27
N THR A 28 6.23 7.00 -6.56
CA THR A 28 7.47 6.24 -6.71
C THR A 28 7.85 5.52 -5.41
N VAL A 29 7.76 6.22 -4.27
CA VAL A 29 8.00 5.60 -2.94
C VAL A 29 7.00 4.47 -2.69
N ALA A 30 5.72 4.65 -3.00
CA ALA A 30 4.71 3.59 -2.88
C ALA A 30 5.04 2.37 -3.74
N GLY A 31 5.53 2.58 -4.98
CA GLY A 31 5.97 1.51 -5.88
C GLY A 31 7.18 0.73 -5.33
N ILE A 32 8.16 1.43 -4.76
CA ILE A 32 9.31 0.81 -4.11
C ILE A 32 8.85 -0.03 -2.91
N MET A 33 8.03 0.53 -2.02
CA MET A 33 7.51 -0.18 -0.84
C MET A 33 6.66 -1.40 -1.22
N PHE A 34 5.83 -1.28 -2.28
CA PHE A 34 5.10 -2.40 -2.85
C PHE A 34 6.04 -3.52 -3.30
N SER A 35 7.11 -3.19 -4.06
CA SER A 35 8.07 -4.16 -4.58
C SER A 35 8.80 -4.89 -3.47
N ILE A 36 9.24 -4.17 -2.42
CA ILE A 36 9.90 -4.77 -1.25
C ILE A 36 8.92 -5.70 -0.51
N GLY A 37 7.69 -5.25 -0.24
CA GLY A 37 6.69 -6.05 0.45
C GLY A 37 6.30 -7.32 -0.33
N MET A 38 6.18 -7.21 -1.65
CA MET A 38 5.92 -8.35 -2.54
C MET A 38 7.09 -9.34 -2.52
N SER A 39 8.32 -8.87 -2.65
CA SER A 39 9.52 -9.72 -2.57
C SER A 39 9.56 -10.49 -1.27
N LEU A 40 9.39 -9.81 -0.14
CA LEU A 40 9.40 -10.44 1.18
C LEU A 40 8.29 -11.49 1.34
N SER A 41 7.08 -11.19 0.83
CA SER A 41 5.94 -12.12 0.91
C SER A 41 6.11 -13.38 0.05
N VAL A 42 6.93 -13.32 -1.00
CA VAL A 42 7.24 -14.48 -1.87
C VAL A 42 8.40 -15.29 -1.33
N THR A 43 9.40 -14.65 -0.73
CA THR A 43 10.62 -15.31 -0.21
C THR A 43 10.40 -16.01 1.13
N SER A 44 9.27 -15.76 1.82
CA SER A 44 8.95 -16.41 3.11
C SER A 44 8.94 -17.94 2.98
N ASN A 45 9.92 -18.59 3.59
CA ASN A 45 10.09 -20.04 3.52
C ASN A 45 9.42 -20.73 4.72
N THR A 46 8.34 -21.43 4.47
CA THR A 46 7.61 -22.21 5.49
C THR A 46 7.96 -23.69 5.50
N SER A 47 9.01 -24.13 4.76
CA SER A 47 9.33 -25.55 4.62
C SER A 47 9.80 -26.20 5.93
N GLY A 48 10.46 -25.42 6.81
CA GLY A 48 10.94 -25.89 8.12
C GLY A 48 9.82 -26.13 9.15
N VAL A 49 8.62 -25.60 8.94
CA VAL A 49 7.51 -25.79 9.88
C VAL A 49 6.94 -27.21 9.76
N ARG A 50 7.21 -28.07 10.75
CA ARG A 50 6.77 -29.49 10.79
C ARG A 50 5.24 -29.64 10.83
N ASN A 51 4.56 -28.78 11.59
CA ASN A 51 3.11 -28.83 11.72
C ASN A 51 2.40 -28.38 10.44
N LYS A 52 1.78 -29.33 9.71
CA LYS A 52 1.09 -29.06 8.44
C LYS A 52 -0.06 -28.06 8.58
N VAL A 53 -0.77 -28.04 9.71
CA VAL A 53 -1.90 -27.12 9.96
C VAL A 53 -1.40 -25.70 10.11
N ILE A 54 -0.36 -25.48 10.90
CA ILE A 54 0.26 -24.18 11.10
C ILE A 54 0.84 -23.67 9.76
N ARG A 55 1.60 -24.52 9.05
CA ARG A 55 2.17 -24.19 7.75
C ARG A 55 1.11 -23.77 6.71
N SER A 56 -0.02 -24.48 6.65
CA SER A 56 -1.11 -24.14 5.74
C SER A 56 -1.76 -22.80 6.09
N ARG A 57 -1.92 -22.51 7.39
CA ARG A 57 -2.46 -21.22 7.87
C ARG A 57 -1.54 -20.06 7.51
N ILE A 58 -0.24 -20.19 7.75
CA ILE A 58 0.76 -19.18 7.39
C ILE A 58 0.70 -18.90 5.89
N ARG A 59 0.76 -19.93 5.04
CA ARG A 59 0.67 -19.77 3.57
C ARG A 59 -0.61 -19.07 3.13
N ARG A 60 -1.73 -19.38 3.73
CA ARG A 60 -3.00 -18.72 3.41
C ARG A 60 -2.98 -17.25 3.77
N ASN A 61 -2.48 -16.91 4.97
CA ASN A 61 -2.36 -15.52 5.41
C ASN A 61 -1.41 -14.73 4.51
N MET A 62 -0.25 -15.30 4.15
CA MET A 62 0.71 -14.66 3.24
C MET A 62 0.10 -14.42 1.84
N LYS A 63 -0.66 -15.40 1.31
CA LYS A 63 -1.38 -15.23 0.04
C LYS A 63 -2.41 -14.10 0.12
N GLN A 64 -3.10 -13.98 1.24
CA GLN A 64 -4.09 -12.93 1.47
C GLN A 64 -3.41 -11.55 1.53
N VAL A 65 -2.32 -11.41 2.29
CA VAL A 65 -1.55 -10.15 2.35
C VAL A 65 -1.04 -9.74 0.97
N ARG A 66 -0.50 -10.69 0.20
CA ARG A 66 -0.03 -10.44 -1.18
C ARG A 66 -1.15 -9.95 -2.09
N ASN A 67 -2.33 -10.57 -2.02
CA ASN A 67 -3.47 -10.13 -2.83
C ASN A 67 -3.92 -8.72 -2.45
N PHE A 68 -3.90 -8.37 -1.16
CA PHE A 68 -4.21 -7.02 -0.70
C PHE A 68 -3.16 -6.00 -1.16
N PHE A 69 -1.86 -6.35 -1.18
CA PHE A 69 -0.83 -5.48 -1.75
C PHE A 69 -1.10 -5.16 -3.21
N ILE A 70 -1.41 -6.18 -4.01
CA ILE A 70 -1.73 -6.02 -5.44
C ILE A 70 -2.96 -5.13 -5.60
N TYR A 71 -4.03 -5.40 -4.82
CA TYR A 71 -5.26 -4.61 -4.89
C TYR A 71 -5.03 -3.13 -4.56
N HIS A 72 -4.32 -2.85 -3.45
CA HIS A 72 -3.99 -1.48 -3.07
C HIS A 72 -3.13 -0.77 -4.10
N PHE A 73 -2.14 -1.46 -4.64
CA PHE A 73 -1.27 -0.89 -5.67
C PHE A 73 -2.04 -0.57 -6.96
N LEU A 74 -2.90 -1.47 -7.42
CA LEU A 74 -3.74 -1.24 -8.59
C LEU A 74 -4.70 -0.07 -8.39
N LEU A 75 -5.34 -0.01 -7.22
CA LEU A 75 -6.24 1.10 -6.88
C LEU A 75 -5.50 2.44 -6.87
N THR A 76 -4.35 2.49 -6.21
CA THR A 76 -3.51 3.70 -6.14
C THR A 76 -3.02 4.12 -7.53
N SER A 77 -2.60 3.16 -8.36
CA SER A 77 -2.16 3.40 -9.73
C SER A 77 -3.29 3.93 -10.60
N LEU A 78 -4.50 3.39 -10.45
CA LEU A 78 -5.67 3.87 -11.18
C LEU A 78 -5.97 5.34 -10.86
N PHE A 79 -6.00 5.71 -9.57
CA PHE A 79 -6.23 7.09 -9.17
C PHE A 79 -5.09 8.01 -9.62
N TYR A 80 -3.85 7.55 -9.59
CA TYR A 80 -2.71 8.30 -10.09
C TYR A 80 -2.82 8.57 -11.61
N ILE A 81 -3.21 7.57 -12.41
CA ILE A 81 -3.45 7.72 -13.84
C ILE A 81 -4.59 8.70 -14.10
N ILE A 82 -5.72 8.58 -13.40
CA ILE A 82 -6.84 9.53 -13.51
C ILE A 82 -6.36 10.96 -13.19
N ASN A 83 -5.50 11.10 -12.20
CA ASN A 83 -4.93 12.39 -11.84
C ASN A 83 -4.06 12.98 -12.96
N LEU A 84 -3.26 12.18 -13.67
CA LEU A 84 -2.47 12.63 -14.81
C LEU A 84 -3.34 13.22 -15.94
N TYR A 85 -4.50 12.62 -16.20
CA TYR A 85 -5.42 13.03 -17.26
C TYR A 85 -6.45 14.11 -16.83
N LYS A 86 -6.39 14.60 -15.59
CA LYS A 86 -7.33 15.61 -15.05
C LYS A 86 -7.39 16.92 -15.86
N HIS A 87 -6.33 17.26 -16.60
CA HIS A 87 -6.28 18.47 -17.43
C HIS A 87 -7.28 18.47 -18.57
N THR A 88 -7.77 17.30 -18.97
CA THR A 88 -8.77 17.15 -20.03
C THR A 88 -10.20 17.46 -19.52
N ILE A 89 -10.38 17.52 -18.19
CA ILE A 89 -11.70 17.74 -17.54
C ILE A 89 -11.72 19.16 -16.97
N ASP A 90 -12.53 20.06 -17.53
CA ASP A 90 -12.52 21.49 -17.21
C ASP A 90 -13.37 21.90 -15.99
N ILE A 91 -13.38 21.09 -14.93
CA ILE A 91 -14.10 21.41 -13.69
C ILE A 91 -13.07 21.71 -12.59
N ARG A 92 -12.82 22.99 -12.32
CA ARG A 92 -11.78 23.48 -11.39
C ARG A 92 -11.89 22.85 -9.99
N THR A 93 -13.09 22.75 -9.44
CA THR A 93 -13.35 22.15 -8.11
C THR A 93 -13.07 20.64 -8.08
N PHE A 94 -13.27 19.95 -9.20
CA PHE A 94 -13.01 18.52 -9.33
C PHE A 94 -11.52 18.20 -9.37
N LYS A 95 -10.72 19.06 -10.01
CA LYS A 95 -9.25 18.93 -10.08
C LYS A 95 -8.62 18.90 -8.68
N TYR A 96 -8.97 19.85 -7.81
CA TYR A 96 -8.42 19.92 -6.44
C TYR A 96 -8.80 18.69 -5.59
N ARG A 97 -10.03 18.22 -5.71
CA ARG A 97 -10.49 17.04 -4.97
C ARG A 97 -9.75 15.78 -5.37
N ILE A 98 -9.44 15.62 -6.66
CA ILE A 98 -8.69 14.45 -7.17
C ILE A 98 -7.25 14.49 -6.69
N ASP A 99 -6.58 15.64 -6.67
CA ASP A 99 -5.20 15.76 -6.21
C ASP A 99 -5.06 15.35 -4.75
N VAL A 100 -5.89 15.92 -3.88
CA VAL A 100 -5.88 15.61 -2.45
C VAL A 100 -6.27 14.15 -2.21
N LEU A 101 -7.28 13.65 -2.91
CA LEU A 101 -7.71 12.25 -2.79
C LEU A 101 -6.59 11.29 -3.20
N THR A 102 -5.92 11.56 -4.32
CA THR A 102 -4.80 10.74 -4.81
C THR A 102 -3.65 10.76 -3.83
N LEU A 103 -3.27 11.93 -3.31
CA LEU A 103 -2.20 12.04 -2.31
C LEU A 103 -2.52 11.25 -1.04
N VAL A 104 -3.72 11.42 -0.50
CA VAL A 104 -4.16 10.70 0.71
C VAL A 104 -4.15 9.18 0.46
N LEU A 105 -4.63 8.73 -0.70
CA LEU A 105 -4.64 7.32 -1.06
C LEU A 105 -3.21 6.75 -1.15
N ILE A 106 -2.26 7.49 -1.74
CA ILE A 106 -0.85 7.08 -1.82
C ILE A 106 -0.25 6.98 -0.42
N ILE A 107 -0.45 7.98 0.45
CA ILE A 107 0.07 7.98 1.82
C ILE A 107 -0.50 6.80 2.62
N VAL A 108 -1.80 6.55 2.54
CA VAL A 108 -2.44 5.40 3.19
C VAL A 108 -1.87 4.09 2.69
N SER A 109 -1.60 3.97 1.38
CA SER A 109 -0.98 2.78 0.79
C SER A 109 0.45 2.57 1.29
N ILE A 110 1.26 3.63 1.41
CA ILE A 110 2.61 3.55 1.97
C ILE A 110 2.58 3.05 3.41
N ILE A 111 1.72 3.65 4.26
CA ILE A 111 1.57 3.23 5.66
C ILE A 111 1.13 1.77 5.72
N TYR A 112 0.17 1.37 4.90
CA TYR A 112 -0.28 -0.02 4.80
C TYR A 112 0.87 -0.98 4.45
N TYR A 113 1.70 -0.62 3.47
CA TYR A 113 2.86 -1.45 3.08
C TYR A 113 3.89 -1.56 4.21
N ILE A 114 4.20 -0.47 4.90
CA ILE A 114 5.14 -0.47 6.03
C ILE A 114 4.65 -1.38 7.16
N VAL A 115 3.39 -1.25 7.57
CA VAL A 115 2.82 -2.05 8.66
C VAL A 115 2.84 -3.55 8.32
N ASN A 116 2.45 -3.90 7.09
CA ASN A 116 2.47 -5.30 6.67
C ASN A 116 3.88 -5.83 6.46
N PHE A 117 4.82 -4.98 6.00
CA PHE A 117 6.23 -5.34 5.90
C PHE A 117 6.80 -5.76 7.27
N ILE A 118 6.57 -4.94 8.31
CA ILE A 118 7.02 -5.24 9.68
C ILE A 118 6.35 -6.52 10.19
N ALA A 119 5.05 -6.71 9.91
CA ALA A 119 4.34 -7.92 10.33
C ALA A 119 4.89 -9.19 9.66
N ILE A 120 5.26 -9.13 8.37
CA ILE A 120 5.88 -10.25 7.63
C ILE A 120 7.28 -10.55 8.18
N GLN A 121 8.09 -9.53 8.45
CA GLN A 121 9.42 -9.72 9.06
C GLN A 121 9.30 -10.44 10.39
N LYS A 122 8.46 -9.95 11.30
CA LYS A 122 8.23 -10.57 12.59
C LYS A 122 7.75 -12.03 12.47
N LEU A 123 6.89 -12.32 11.49
CA LEU A 123 6.44 -13.68 11.23
C LEU A 123 7.60 -14.57 10.76
N ASN A 124 8.49 -14.07 9.90
CA ASN A 124 9.65 -14.82 9.43
C ASN A 124 10.64 -15.12 10.58
N GLU A 125 10.88 -14.15 11.46
CA GLU A 125 11.69 -14.34 12.68
C GLU A 125 11.11 -15.45 13.57
N GLN A 126 9.81 -15.42 13.84
CA GLN A 126 9.14 -16.46 14.64
C GLN A 126 9.21 -17.86 13.99
N ILE A 127 9.14 -17.93 12.66
CA ILE A 127 9.30 -19.21 11.93
C ILE A 127 10.72 -19.72 12.08
N GLU A 128 11.71 -18.86 11.96
CA GLU A 128 13.14 -19.21 12.08
C GLU A 128 13.49 -19.70 13.50
N GLU A 129 13.03 -18.98 14.53
CA GLU A 129 13.16 -19.40 15.94
C GLU A 129 12.53 -20.78 16.17
N ALA A 130 11.28 -21.00 15.74
CA ALA A 130 10.57 -22.26 15.90
C ALA A 130 11.22 -23.43 15.13
N VAL A 131 11.97 -23.18 14.08
CA VAL A 131 12.75 -24.19 13.34
C VAL A 131 14.04 -24.54 14.07
N ASN A 132 14.70 -23.56 14.68
CA ASN A 132 15.97 -23.74 15.38
C ASN A 132 15.80 -24.42 16.75
N GLU A 133 14.63 -24.35 17.36
CA GLU A 133 14.29 -25.02 18.64
C GLU A 133 13.91 -26.51 18.49
N GLN A 134 13.86 -27.06 17.27
CA GLN A 134 13.46 -28.45 16.95
C GLN A 134 14.64 -29.33 16.58
#